data_ec5939fb29eda42f6fda663953998cb1
#
_entry.id   ec5939fb29eda42f6fda663953998cb1
#
_cell.length_a   1.000
_cell.length_b   1.000
_cell.length_c   1.000
_cell.angle_alpha   90.00
_cell.angle_beta   90.00
_cell.angle_gamma   90.00
#
_symmetry.space_group_name_H-M   'P 1'
#
loop_
_entity.id
_entity.type
_entity.pdbx_description
1 polymer ?
#
loop_
_entity_poly.entity_id
_entity_poly.type
_entity_poly.pdbx_seq_one_letter_code
_entity_poly.pdbx_strand_id
1 'polypeptide(L)'
;EIDIHKTKDGQLILMHDDRVDRTTNGKGLIKDYTLAEIKKLKLKDKDGNLTEHIVPTLEEALLAGKGQIMFNLDKAYSVFDEVYAVLEKTGTASLVIMKGGQPVETVKSEFGDYLDKVIYIPVIGLDGKDGEKKVRDYMTQLHPAAFELVYSDSSSPLPRKVKSIILGKSRIWYNTLWASLAGGHEDDQALKDPDGNYGYLIEELGARILQTDRPGFMLDYLRKKGLHD
;
A
#
# COMPACT_ATOMS: atom_id res chain seq x y z
N GLU A 1 -6.00 -2.55 0.20
CA GLU A 1 -5.19 -1.60 -0.59
C GLU A 1 -6.00 -1.10 -1.77
N ILE A 2 -5.82 0.18 -2.18
CA ILE A 2 -6.51 0.81 -3.30
C ILE A 2 -5.60 1.80 -4.01
N ASP A 3 -5.63 1.78 -5.36
CA ASP A 3 -4.87 2.70 -6.22
C ASP A 3 -5.68 3.93 -6.60
N ILE A 4 -5.07 5.10 -6.47
CA ILE A 4 -5.71 6.39 -6.73
C ILE A 4 -5.29 6.92 -8.09
N HIS A 5 -6.27 7.34 -8.89
CA HIS A 5 -6.05 8.10 -10.12
C HIS A 5 -6.91 9.36 -10.17
N LYS A 6 -6.39 10.39 -10.85
CA LYS A 6 -7.09 11.66 -11.07
C LYS A 6 -7.66 11.73 -12.48
N THR A 7 -8.96 12.02 -12.59
CA THR A 7 -9.65 12.26 -13.85
C THR A 7 -9.28 13.62 -14.47
N LYS A 8 -9.70 13.86 -15.71
CA LYS A 8 -9.51 15.12 -16.43
C LYS A 8 -10.05 16.35 -15.68
N ASP A 9 -11.14 16.17 -14.98
CA ASP A 9 -11.82 17.21 -14.18
C ASP A 9 -11.41 17.18 -12.70
N GLY A 10 -10.28 16.52 -12.36
CA GLY A 10 -9.65 16.57 -11.05
C GLY A 10 -10.30 15.66 -9.99
N GLN A 11 -11.22 14.77 -10.35
CA GLN A 11 -11.86 13.88 -9.39
C GLN A 11 -10.99 12.64 -9.13
N LEU A 12 -10.98 12.16 -7.88
CA LEU A 12 -10.21 10.97 -7.49
C LEU A 12 -11.07 9.72 -7.62
N ILE A 13 -10.57 8.74 -8.38
CA ILE A 13 -11.20 7.44 -8.62
C ILE A 13 -10.27 6.30 -8.25
N LEU A 14 -10.80 5.09 -8.12
CA LEU A 14 -10.03 3.88 -7.86
C LEU A 14 -9.86 3.07 -9.13
N MET A 15 -8.61 2.85 -9.51
CA MET A 15 -8.24 2.02 -10.65
C MET A 15 -6.77 1.63 -10.51
N HIS A 16 -6.42 0.36 -10.79
CA HIS A 16 -5.02 -0.06 -10.76
C HIS A 16 -4.22 0.53 -11.93
N ASP A 17 -4.75 0.42 -13.15
CA ASP A 17 -4.06 0.83 -14.37
C ASP A 17 -4.28 2.32 -14.67
N ASP A 18 -3.34 2.95 -15.37
CA ASP A 18 -3.51 4.31 -15.93
C ASP A 18 -4.59 4.38 -17.03
N ARG A 19 -5.02 3.21 -17.52
CA ARG A 19 -5.97 3.03 -18.63
C ARG A 19 -7.19 2.27 -18.17
N VAL A 20 -8.33 2.58 -18.77
CA VAL A 20 -9.61 1.93 -18.46
C VAL A 20 -9.83 0.59 -19.20
N ASP A 21 -8.96 0.24 -20.13
CA ASP A 21 -9.17 -0.82 -21.15
C ASP A 21 -9.31 -2.23 -20.53
N ARG A 22 -8.47 -2.58 -19.56
CA ARG A 22 -8.42 -3.94 -18.98
C ARG A 22 -9.64 -4.24 -18.13
N THR A 23 -9.99 -3.31 -17.25
CA THR A 23 -11.00 -3.55 -16.20
C THR A 23 -12.37 -2.97 -16.52
N THR A 24 -12.53 -2.25 -17.65
CA THR A 24 -13.83 -1.67 -18.07
C THR A 24 -14.14 -1.93 -19.55
N ASN A 25 -15.34 -1.54 -19.99
CA ASN A 25 -15.73 -1.51 -21.40
C ASN A 25 -15.24 -0.26 -22.14
N GLY A 26 -14.50 0.65 -21.49
CA GLY A 26 -13.90 1.82 -22.11
C GLY A 26 -12.55 1.53 -22.75
N LYS A 27 -11.93 2.58 -23.37
CA LYS A 27 -10.59 2.55 -23.95
C LYS A 27 -9.89 3.88 -23.78
N GLY A 28 -8.62 3.87 -23.39
CA GLY A 28 -7.82 5.09 -23.28
C GLY A 28 -7.37 5.39 -21.86
N LEU A 29 -6.74 6.54 -21.68
CA LEU A 29 -6.16 6.96 -20.41
C LEU A 29 -7.21 7.57 -19.50
N ILE A 30 -7.16 7.28 -18.20
CA ILE A 30 -8.06 7.84 -17.18
C ILE A 30 -8.03 9.37 -17.20
N LYS A 31 -6.85 9.97 -17.33
CA LYS A 31 -6.67 11.43 -17.38
C LYS A 31 -7.38 12.15 -18.52
N ASP A 32 -7.85 11.43 -19.53
CA ASP A 32 -8.58 11.98 -20.67
C ASP A 32 -10.11 11.98 -20.44
N TYR A 33 -10.59 11.32 -19.38
CA TYR A 33 -11.99 11.20 -19.02
C TYR A 33 -12.36 12.13 -17.87
N THR A 34 -13.53 12.75 -17.95
CA THR A 34 -14.20 13.34 -16.79
C THR A 34 -14.81 12.28 -15.90
N LEU A 35 -15.11 12.59 -14.64
CA LEU A 35 -15.82 11.67 -13.75
C LEU A 35 -17.17 11.20 -14.34
N ALA A 36 -17.90 12.13 -14.96
CA ALA A 36 -19.20 11.79 -15.57
C ALA A 36 -19.08 10.78 -16.72
N GLU A 37 -17.96 10.79 -17.46
CA GLU A 37 -17.65 9.79 -18.48
C GLU A 37 -17.20 8.46 -17.87
N ILE A 38 -16.32 8.49 -16.87
CA ILE A 38 -15.88 7.28 -16.11
C ILE A 38 -17.09 6.55 -15.51
N LYS A 39 -18.05 7.27 -14.93
CA LYS A 39 -19.25 6.68 -14.30
C LYS A 39 -20.19 5.99 -15.29
N LYS A 40 -20.01 6.17 -16.59
CA LYS A 40 -20.77 5.44 -17.63
C LYS A 40 -20.10 4.10 -17.99
N LEU A 41 -18.85 3.89 -17.59
CA LEU A 41 -18.13 2.66 -17.85
C LEU A 41 -18.57 1.56 -16.87
N LYS A 42 -18.71 0.35 -17.39
CA LYS A 42 -19.01 -0.84 -16.60
C LYS A 42 -17.72 -1.63 -16.35
N LEU A 43 -17.55 -2.10 -15.11
CA LEU A 43 -16.42 -2.97 -14.76
C LEU A 43 -16.58 -4.36 -15.36
N LYS A 44 -15.46 -5.00 -15.66
CA LYS A 44 -15.37 -6.40 -16.05
C LYS A 44 -15.03 -7.27 -14.84
N ASP A 45 -15.56 -8.48 -14.80
CA ASP A 45 -15.13 -9.52 -13.89
C ASP A 45 -13.78 -10.13 -14.31
N LYS A 46 -13.28 -11.09 -13.52
CA LYS A 46 -12.00 -11.79 -13.80
C LYS A 46 -11.98 -12.55 -15.15
N ASP A 47 -13.15 -12.91 -15.69
CA ASP A 47 -13.30 -13.62 -16.95
C ASP A 47 -13.53 -12.66 -18.13
N GLY A 48 -13.53 -11.36 -17.90
CA GLY A 48 -13.72 -10.30 -18.89
C GLY A 48 -15.18 -9.97 -19.22
N ASN A 49 -16.15 -10.55 -18.53
CA ASN A 49 -17.58 -10.26 -18.73
C ASN A 49 -17.94 -8.93 -18.07
N LEU A 50 -18.82 -8.16 -18.72
CA LEU A 50 -19.32 -6.92 -18.14
C LEU A 50 -20.24 -7.20 -16.95
N THR A 51 -20.05 -6.41 -15.90
CA THR A 51 -20.89 -6.42 -14.72
C THR A 51 -21.79 -5.18 -14.66
N GLU A 52 -22.69 -5.10 -13.67
CA GLU A 52 -23.44 -3.88 -13.38
C GLU A 52 -22.64 -2.85 -12.55
N HIS A 53 -21.45 -3.22 -12.09
CA HIS A 53 -20.62 -2.35 -11.28
C HIS A 53 -19.94 -1.27 -12.13
N ILE A 54 -19.69 -0.11 -11.49
CA ILE A 54 -19.02 1.05 -12.09
C ILE A 54 -17.78 1.38 -11.29
N VAL A 55 -16.88 2.18 -11.87
CA VAL A 55 -15.66 2.64 -11.21
C VAL A 55 -16.02 3.52 -10.00
N PRO A 56 -15.58 3.18 -8.78
CA PRO A 56 -15.85 3.99 -7.60
C PRO A 56 -14.93 5.21 -7.53
N THR A 57 -15.41 6.27 -6.90
CA THR A 57 -14.57 7.38 -6.43
C THR A 57 -13.87 7.01 -5.12
N LEU A 58 -12.80 7.73 -4.77
CA LEU A 58 -12.17 7.62 -3.46
C LEU A 58 -13.17 7.88 -2.33
N GLU A 59 -14.02 8.91 -2.47
CA GLU A 59 -15.05 9.26 -1.48
C GLU A 59 -16.03 8.10 -1.25
N GLU A 60 -16.55 7.50 -2.31
CA GLU A 60 -17.48 6.38 -2.23
C GLU A 60 -16.86 5.18 -1.50
N ALA A 61 -15.61 4.84 -1.82
CA ALA A 61 -14.91 3.72 -1.17
C ALA A 61 -14.63 3.98 0.31
N LEU A 62 -14.15 5.19 0.64
CA LEU A 62 -13.87 5.57 2.03
C LEU A 62 -15.13 5.52 2.89
N LEU A 63 -16.26 6.03 2.39
CA LEU A 63 -17.54 5.99 3.10
C LEU A 63 -18.05 4.57 3.26
N ALA A 64 -17.88 3.70 2.25
CA ALA A 64 -18.29 2.30 2.33
C ALA A 64 -17.53 1.49 3.39
N GLY A 65 -16.22 1.76 3.57
CA GLY A 65 -15.40 1.04 4.55
C GLY A 65 -15.21 1.77 5.88
N LYS A 66 -15.79 2.96 6.06
CA LYS A 66 -15.64 3.77 7.26
C LYS A 66 -16.07 3.01 8.52
N GLY A 67 -15.16 2.94 9.50
CA GLY A 67 -15.40 2.24 10.76
C GLY A 67 -15.31 0.71 10.68
N GLN A 68 -14.98 0.14 9.53
CA GLN A 68 -14.86 -1.30 9.32
C GLN A 68 -13.44 -1.73 9.01
N ILE A 69 -12.72 -0.96 8.19
CA ILE A 69 -11.36 -1.28 7.73
C ILE A 69 -10.49 -0.03 7.69
N MET A 70 -9.18 -0.25 7.64
CA MET A 70 -8.20 0.76 7.25
C MET A 70 -7.94 0.68 5.74
N PHE A 71 -7.57 1.80 5.14
CA PHE A 71 -7.23 1.89 3.71
C PHE A 71 -5.75 2.17 3.54
N ASN A 72 -5.07 1.33 2.76
CA ASN A 72 -3.73 1.59 2.25
C ASN A 72 -3.87 2.24 0.87
N LEU A 73 -3.51 3.53 0.76
CA LEU A 73 -3.63 4.30 -0.49
C LEU A 73 -2.34 4.21 -1.29
N ASP A 74 -2.38 3.55 -2.44
CA ASP A 74 -1.29 3.56 -3.40
C ASP A 74 -1.50 4.65 -4.45
N LYS A 75 -0.39 5.09 -5.10
CA LYS A 75 -0.35 6.18 -6.08
C LYS A 75 -0.89 7.53 -5.58
N ALA A 76 -1.09 7.69 -4.27
CA ALA A 76 -1.68 8.88 -3.67
C ALA A 76 -0.67 10.03 -3.47
N TYR A 77 0.64 9.75 -3.47
CA TYR A 77 1.66 10.74 -3.10
C TYR A 77 1.60 12.02 -3.97
N SER A 78 1.46 11.90 -5.27
CA SER A 78 1.44 13.03 -6.20
C SER A 78 0.14 13.85 -6.18
N VAL A 79 -0.88 13.37 -5.49
CA VAL A 79 -2.22 14.01 -5.36
C VAL A 79 -2.64 14.10 -3.89
N PHE A 80 -1.65 14.24 -2.99
CA PHE A 80 -1.85 14.18 -1.54
C PHE A 80 -2.83 15.24 -1.04
N ASP A 81 -2.75 16.48 -1.54
CA ASP A 81 -3.63 17.57 -1.12
C ASP A 81 -5.10 17.26 -1.46
N GLU A 82 -5.34 16.78 -2.69
CA GLU A 82 -6.68 16.41 -3.13
C GLU A 82 -7.21 15.20 -2.36
N VAL A 83 -6.34 14.21 -2.08
CA VAL A 83 -6.68 13.06 -1.23
C VAL A 83 -7.05 13.57 0.17
N TYR A 84 -6.22 14.43 0.77
CA TYR A 84 -6.46 14.93 2.12
C TYR A 84 -7.79 15.68 2.22
N ALA A 85 -8.15 16.48 1.22
CA ALA A 85 -9.45 17.14 1.19
C ALA A 85 -10.64 16.15 1.20
N VAL A 86 -10.50 14.99 0.53
CA VAL A 86 -11.51 13.93 0.60
C VAL A 86 -11.52 13.26 1.98
N LEU A 87 -10.35 13.04 2.60
CA LEU A 87 -10.25 12.46 3.95
C LEU A 87 -10.92 13.36 5.00
N GLU A 88 -10.72 14.68 4.92
CA GLU A 88 -11.40 15.64 5.80
C GLU A 88 -12.92 15.62 5.60
N LYS A 89 -13.37 15.68 4.34
CA LYS A 89 -14.79 15.65 3.98
C LYS A 89 -15.49 14.40 4.51
N THR A 90 -14.84 13.23 4.42
CA THR A 90 -15.39 11.94 4.86
C THR A 90 -15.18 11.65 6.33
N GLY A 91 -14.27 12.37 7.00
CA GLY A 91 -13.84 12.10 8.38
C GLY A 91 -13.14 10.75 8.50
N THR A 92 -12.24 10.41 7.55
CA THR A 92 -11.54 9.11 7.49
C THR A 92 -10.02 9.22 7.59
N ALA A 93 -9.46 10.39 7.87
CA ALA A 93 -8.01 10.60 7.92
C ALA A 93 -7.28 9.61 8.84
N SER A 94 -7.85 9.27 10.00
CA SER A 94 -7.26 8.29 10.93
C SER A 94 -7.38 6.82 10.48
N LEU A 95 -8.10 6.53 9.40
CA LEU A 95 -8.31 5.19 8.85
C LEU A 95 -7.47 4.94 7.60
N VAL A 96 -6.62 5.89 7.22
CA VAL A 96 -5.90 5.86 5.96
C VAL A 96 -4.40 5.84 6.19
N ILE A 97 -3.72 4.99 5.43
CA ILE A 97 -2.28 4.94 5.31
C ILE A 97 -1.89 5.63 4.01
N MET A 98 -1.07 6.69 4.14
CA MET A 98 -0.42 7.37 3.03
C MET A 98 1.01 6.88 2.91
N LYS A 99 1.49 6.65 1.68
CA LYS A 99 2.83 6.08 1.44
C LYS A 99 3.65 6.91 0.46
N GLY A 100 4.99 6.80 0.58
CA GLY A 100 5.93 7.38 -0.38
C GLY A 100 7.36 6.92 -0.14
N GLY A 101 8.18 6.97 -1.19
CA GLY A 101 9.59 6.56 -1.17
C GLY A 101 10.60 7.71 -1.10
N GLN A 102 10.13 8.96 -0.93
CA GLN A 102 10.96 10.15 -0.91
C GLN A 102 11.83 10.22 0.36
N PRO A 103 12.90 11.01 0.36
CA PRO A 103 13.62 11.35 1.59
C PRO A 103 12.70 12.04 2.62
N VAL A 104 12.97 11.83 3.91
CA VAL A 104 12.12 12.38 4.98
C VAL A 104 12.04 13.90 4.97
N GLU A 105 13.11 14.56 4.60
CA GLU A 105 13.16 16.03 4.46
C GLU A 105 12.20 16.52 3.38
N THR A 106 12.14 15.82 2.25
CA THR A 106 11.19 16.12 1.16
C THR A 106 9.75 15.94 1.63
N VAL A 107 9.43 14.81 2.27
CA VAL A 107 8.09 14.55 2.81
C VAL A 107 7.67 15.60 3.82
N LYS A 108 8.57 16.00 4.73
CA LYS A 108 8.29 17.06 5.71
C LYS A 108 8.09 18.42 5.05
N SER A 109 8.83 18.71 3.98
CA SER A 109 8.69 19.97 3.24
C SER A 109 7.39 20.03 2.43
N GLU A 110 6.97 18.90 1.85
CA GLU A 110 5.77 18.83 1.00
C GLU A 110 4.48 18.65 1.81
N PHE A 111 4.51 17.84 2.87
CA PHE A 111 3.31 17.40 3.59
C PHE A 111 3.38 17.59 5.11
N GLY A 112 4.29 18.45 5.61
CA GLY A 112 4.47 18.66 7.05
C GLY A 112 3.19 18.98 7.80
N ASP A 113 2.29 19.74 7.20
CA ASP A 113 1.00 20.15 7.76
C ASP A 113 -0.02 19.00 7.93
N TYR A 114 0.24 17.84 7.30
CA TYR A 114 -0.63 16.67 7.32
C TYR A 114 -0.08 15.48 8.10
N LEU A 115 1.23 15.45 8.38
CA LEU A 115 1.91 14.28 8.93
C LEU A 115 1.48 13.88 10.35
N ASP A 116 0.87 14.80 11.09
CA ASP A 116 0.25 14.57 12.39
C ASP A 116 -1.24 14.15 12.30
N LYS A 117 -1.83 14.26 11.11
CA LYS A 117 -3.26 14.01 10.85
C LYS A 117 -3.53 12.70 10.10
N VAL A 118 -2.53 12.14 9.45
CA VAL A 118 -2.61 10.89 8.70
C VAL A 118 -1.54 9.90 9.16
N ILE A 119 -1.74 8.61 8.90
CA ILE A 119 -0.70 7.60 9.09
C ILE A 119 0.18 7.61 7.84
N TYR A 120 1.38 8.20 7.93
CA TYR A 120 2.35 8.15 6.84
C TYR A 120 3.33 6.99 7.05
N ILE A 121 3.50 6.13 6.04
CA ILE A 121 4.43 4.99 6.06
C ILE A 121 5.42 5.14 4.91
N PRO A 122 6.73 5.30 5.20
CA PRO A 122 7.75 5.33 4.17
C PRO A 122 7.94 3.96 3.52
N VAL A 123 8.02 3.94 2.18
CA VAL A 123 8.41 2.78 1.38
C VAL A 123 9.90 2.86 1.11
N ILE A 124 10.67 1.91 1.63
CA ILE A 124 12.14 1.93 1.54
C ILE A 124 12.65 0.75 0.74
N GLY A 125 13.20 1.03 -0.45
CA GLY A 125 13.96 0.06 -1.23
C GLY A 125 15.32 -0.22 -0.58
N LEU A 126 15.58 -1.48 -0.26
CA LEU A 126 16.83 -1.91 0.39
C LEU A 126 17.90 -2.38 -0.61
N ASP A 127 17.59 -2.56 -1.87
CA ASP A 127 18.57 -2.93 -2.90
C ASP A 127 19.50 -1.76 -3.27
N GLY A 128 19.07 -0.53 -2.96
CA GLY A 128 19.85 0.69 -3.18
C GLY A 128 20.86 0.96 -2.05
N LYS A 129 21.88 1.77 -2.36
CA LYS A 129 22.95 2.13 -1.39
C LYS A 129 22.45 2.91 -0.18
N ASP A 130 21.31 3.60 -0.28
CA ASP A 130 20.81 4.54 0.73
C ASP A 130 19.70 3.98 1.63
N GLY A 131 19.31 2.71 1.46
CA GLY A 131 18.18 2.11 2.18
C GLY A 131 18.33 2.21 3.70
N GLU A 132 19.47 1.81 4.26
CA GLU A 132 19.74 1.94 5.69
C GLU A 132 19.74 3.39 6.16
N LYS A 133 20.36 4.30 5.39
CA LYS A 133 20.39 5.72 5.73
C LYS A 133 18.99 6.29 5.80
N LYS A 134 18.15 6.00 4.80
CA LYS A 134 16.73 6.45 4.79
C LYS A 134 15.98 5.95 6.02
N VAL A 135 16.14 4.67 6.39
CA VAL A 135 15.52 4.13 7.61
C VAL A 135 15.94 4.93 8.85
N ARG A 136 17.25 5.21 9.01
CA ARG A 136 17.76 5.99 10.15
C ARG A 136 17.25 7.43 10.16
N ASP A 137 17.21 8.07 9.00
CA ASP A 137 16.72 9.45 8.85
C ASP A 137 15.24 9.54 9.25
N TYR A 138 14.40 8.62 8.76
CA TYR A 138 13.00 8.53 9.16
C TYR A 138 12.81 8.22 10.64
N MET A 139 13.60 7.29 11.19
CA MET A 139 13.56 6.97 12.63
C MET A 139 13.94 8.16 13.51
N THR A 140 14.83 9.04 13.04
CA THR A 140 15.29 10.20 13.81
C THR A 140 14.33 11.38 13.67
N GLN A 141 13.72 11.59 12.50
CA GLN A 141 13.04 12.84 12.18
C GLN A 141 11.52 12.75 12.19
N LEU A 142 10.93 11.55 11.99
CA LEU A 142 9.47 11.38 11.88
C LEU A 142 8.93 10.29 12.81
N HIS A 143 9.71 9.26 13.15
CA HIS A 143 9.26 8.11 13.95
C HIS A 143 7.98 7.48 13.39
N PRO A 144 7.96 6.99 12.14
CA PRO A 144 6.75 6.50 11.51
C PRO A 144 6.20 5.26 12.24
N ALA A 145 4.89 5.04 12.16
CA ALA A 145 4.23 3.89 12.80
C ALA A 145 4.71 2.53 12.23
N ALA A 146 5.11 2.53 10.94
CA ALA A 146 5.68 1.37 10.26
C ALA A 146 6.61 1.80 9.12
N PHE A 147 7.37 0.84 8.58
CA PHE A 147 8.15 0.94 7.34
C PHE A 147 7.69 -0.17 6.40
N GLU A 148 7.32 0.15 5.19
CA GLU A 148 7.23 -0.82 4.10
C GLU A 148 8.63 -1.01 3.50
N LEU A 149 9.20 -2.19 3.68
CA LEU A 149 10.55 -2.53 3.23
C LEU A 149 10.47 -3.40 1.97
N VAL A 150 11.17 -2.99 0.92
CA VAL A 150 11.20 -3.70 -0.37
C VAL A 150 12.63 -4.10 -0.68
N TYR A 151 12.86 -5.38 -1.04
CA TYR A 151 14.15 -5.88 -1.49
C TYR A 151 13.98 -7.09 -2.40
N SER A 152 14.88 -7.28 -3.34
CA SER A 152 14.83 -8.39 -4.31
C SER A 152 15.90 -9.46 -4.06
N ASP A 153 17.05 -9.10 -3.49
CA ASP A 153 18.16 -10.01 -3.24
C ASP A 153 17.99 -10.76 -1.91
N SER A 154 17.62 -12.04 -1.98
CA SER A 154 17.47 -12.92 -0.80
C SER A 154 18.76 -13.08 0.01
N SER A 155 19.92 -12.86 -0.59
CA SER A 155 21.24 -12.96 0.08
C SER A 155 21.64 -11.66 0.82
N SER A 156 20.88 -10.57 0.63
CA SER A 156 21.19 -9.27 1.23
C SER A 156 21.15 -9.34 2.76
N PRO A 157 22.20 -8.86 3.46
CA PRO A 157 22.18 -8.74 4.92
C PRO A 157 21.34 -7.54 5.40
N LEU A 158 20.93 -6.66 4.48
CA LEU A 158 20.35 -5.37 4.82
C LEU A 158 18.98 -5.48 5.52
N PRO A 159 18.05 -6.39 5.14
CA PRO A 159 16.81 -6.57 5.86
C PRO A 159 16.99 -6.90 7.35
N ARG A 160 17.95 -7.80 7.69
CA ARG A 160 18.29 -8.09 9.10
C ARG A 160 18.91 -6.90 9.82
N LYS A 161 19.75 -6.14 9.12
CA LYS A 161 20.40 -4.96 9.67
C LYS A 161 19.38 -3.85 10.00
N VAL A 162 18.45 -3.55 9.09
CA VAL A 162 17.41 -2.54 9.35
C VAL A 162 16.38 -3.02 10.37
N LYS A 163 16.11 -4.33 10.46
CA LYS A 163 15.30 -4.90 11.55
C LYS A 163 15.83 -4.42 12.91
N SER A 164 17.14 -4.51 13.15
CA SER A 164 17.72 -4.12 14.43
C SER A 164 17.57 -2.62 14.75
N ILE A 165 17.42 -1.78 13.75
CA ILE A 165 17.18 -0.34 13.89
C ILE A 165 15.72 -0.05 14.25
N ILE A 166 14.78 -0.78 13.63
CA ILE A 166 13.33 -0.54 13.67
C ILE A 166 12.68 -1.24 14.86
N LEU A 167 13.12 -2.47 15.19
CA LEU A 167 12.44 -3.36 16.14
C LEU A 167 12.25 -2.70 17.51
N GLY A 168 11.03 -2.82 18.03
CA GLY A 168 10.64 -2.22 19.33
C GLY A 168 10.31 -0.73 19.29
N LYS A 169 10.49 -0.07 18.15
CA LYS A 169 10.23 1.38 17.98
C LYS A 169 9.18 1.65 16.89
N SER A 170 9.15 0.84 15.85
CA SER A 170 8.22 0.93 14.73
C SER A 170 7.90 -0.48 14.22
N ARG A 171 6.88 -0.64 13.39
CA ARG A 171 6.52 -1.91 12.77
C ARG A 171 7.26 -2.09 11.45
N ILE A 172 7.46 -3.34 11.05
CA ILE A 172 8.01 -3.70 9.75
C ILE A 172 6.89 -4.31 8.91
N TRP A 173 6.77 -3.83 7.68
CA TRP A 173 5.82 -4.28 6.68
C TRP A 173 6.58 -4.85 5.48
N TYR A 174 6.20 -6.05 5.05
CA TYR A 174 6.61 -6.64 3.78
C TYR A 174 5.40 -6.90 2.89
N ASN A 175 5.65 -6.83 1.59
CA ASN A 175 4.67 -7.12 0.56
C ASN A 175 5.03 -8.46 -0.10
N THR A 176 4.11 -9.44 -0.09
CA THR A 176 4.35 -10.81 -0.57
C THR A 176 3.68 -11.12 -1.92
N LEU A 177 3.23 -10.08 -2.65
CA LEU A 177 2.53 -10.27 -3.94
C LEU A 177 3.42 -10.94 -5.00
N TRP A 178 4.71 -10.60 -5.03
CA TRP A 178 5.70 -11.24 -5.91
C TRP A 178 7.12 -11.18 -5.35
N ALA A 179 7.95 -12.11 -5.85
CA ALA A 179 9.30 -12.40 -5.34
C ALA A 179 10.21 -11.17 -5.17
N SER A 180 10.15 -10.20 -6.08
CA SER A 180 11.01 -9.01 -6.05
C SER A 180 10.70 -8.01 -4.94
N LEU A 181 9.60 -8.18 -4.22
CA LEU A 181 9.20 -7.28 -3.14
C LEU A 181 9.75 -7.68 -1.77
N ALA A 182 9.98 -8.98 -1.55
CA ALA A 182 10.42 -9.50 -0.26
C ALA A 182 11.50 -10.61 -0.37
N GLY A 183 12.48 -10.43 -1.29
CA GLY A 183 13.65 -11.31 -1.41
C GLY A 183 13.31 -12.76 -1.76
N GLY A 184 12.30 -12.98 -2.61
CA GLY A 184 11.85 -14.30 -3.02
C GLY A 184 10.70 -14.87 -2.18
N HIS A 185 10.35 -14.25 -1.06
CA HIS A 185 9.23 -14.68 -0.21
C HIS A 185 7.92 -14.11 -0.77
N GLU A 186 7.13 -14.96 -1.42
CA GLU A 186 5.91 -14.56 -2.12
C GLU A 186 4.72 -15.50 -1.85
N ASP A 187 3.52 -15.04 -2.16
CA ASP A 187 2.26 -15.72 -1.89
C ASP A 187 2.17 -17.12 -2.52
N ASP A 188 2.62 -17.28 -3.78
CA ASP A 188 2.54 -18.57 -4.47
C ASP A 188 3.53 -19.61 -3.92
N GLN A 189 4.69 -19.19 -3.41
CA GLN A 189 5.60 -20.04 -2.69
C GLN A 189 5.07 -20.36 -1.29
N ALA A 190 4.41 -19.41 -0.64
CA ALA A 190 3.83 -19.61 0.68
C ALA A 190 2.71 -20.68 0.70
N LEU A 191 2.01 -20.91 -0.41
CA LEU A 191 1.05 -22.01 -0.54
C LEU A 191 1.69 -23.39 -0.34
N LYS A 192 2.99 -23.53 -0.66
CA LYS A 192 3.75 -24.78 -0.57
C LYS A 192 4.54 -24.85 0.73
N ASP A 193 5.12 -23.74 1.15
CA ASP A 193 5.96 -23.59 2.35
C ASP A 193 5.64 -22.26 3.05
N PRO A 194 4.57 -22.21 3.86
CA PRO A 194 4.22 -20.97 4.57
C PRO A 194 5.25 -20.58 5.64
N ASP A 195 5.94 -21.56 6.27
CA ASP A 195 6.97 -21.28 7.27
C ASP A 195 8.22 -20.64 6.63
N GLY A 196 8.67 -21.15 5.49
CA GLY A 196 9.80 -20.59 4.76
C GLY A 196 9.51 -19.24 4.08
N ASN A 197 8.26 -18.85 3.97
CA ASN A 197 7.85 -17.57 3.36
C ASN A 197 7.29 -16.60 4.41
N TYR A 198 6.03 -16.71 4.81
CA TYR A 198 5.43 -15.82 5.81
C TYR A 198 6.12 -15.94 7.17
N GLY A 199 6.40 -17.18 7.61
CA GLY A 199 7.12 -17.44 8.86
C GLY A 199 8.49 -16.79 8.88
N TYR A 200 9.27 -16.91 7.81
CA TYR A 200 10.58 -16.26 7.71
C TYR A 200 10.49 -14.73 7.84
N LEU A 201 9.55 -14.10 7.14
CA LEU A 201 9.37 -12.64 7.24
C LEU A 201 9.00 -12.21 8.66
N ILE A 202 8.17 -13.00 9.36
CA ILE A 202 7.70 -12.69 10.72
C ILE A 202 8.80 -12.96 11.76
N GLU A 203 9.38 -14.14 11.76
CA GLU A 203 10.28 -14.61 12.80
C GLU A 203 11.70 -14.07 12.59
N GLU A 204 12.22 -14.21 11.35
CA GLU A 204 13.57 -13.80 11.02
C GLU A 204 13.71 -12.31 10.73
N LEU A 205 12.73 -11.70 10.02
CA LEU A 205 12.80 -10.30 9.64
C LEU A 205 11.91 -9.37 10.47
N GLY A 206 11.12 -9.92 11.38
CA GLY A 206 10.36 -9.14 12.36
C GLY A 206 9.12 -8.45 11.80
N ALA A 207 8.56 -8.94 10.70
CA ALA A 207 7.33 -8.41 10.13
C ALA A 207 6.18 -8.38 11.15
N ARG A 208 5.39 -7.32 11.11
CA ARG A 208 4.14 -7.17 11.86
C ARG A 208 2.99 -6.75 10.96
N ILE A 209 3.28 -6.43 9.71
CA ILE A 209 2.31 -6.17 8.66
C ILE A 209 2.77 -6.94 7.42
N LEU A 210 1.87 -7.69 6.81
CA LEU A 210 2.10 -8.39 5.55
C LEU A 210 0.99 -8.02 4.57
N GLN A 211 1.36 -7.66 3.36
CA GLN A 211 0.42 -7.46 2.25
C GLN A 211 0.39 -8.71 1.39
N THR A 212 -0.80 -9.25 1.12
CA THR A 212 -1.00 -10.51 0.41
C THR A 212 -2.26 -10.48 -0.44
N ASP A 213 -2.24 -11.15 -1.59
CA ASP A 213 -3.41 -11.48 -2.41
C ASP A 213 -4.17 -12.71 -1.91
N ARG A 214 -3.67 -13.36 -0.85
CA ARG A 214 -4.24 -14.60 -0.28
C ARG A 214 -4.62 -14.43 1.20
N PRO A 215 -5.45 -13.42 1.55
CA PRO A 215 -5.69 -13.05 2.95
C PRO A 215 -6.30 -14.20 3.76
N GLY A 216 -7.20 -15.00 3.18
CA GLY A 216 -7.79 -16.15 3.88
C GLY A 216 -6.74 -17.19 4.27
N PHE A 217 -5.86 -17.56 3.33
CA PHE A 217 -4.77 -18.51 3.59
C PHE A 217 -3.78 -17.99 4.63
N MET A 218 -3.39 -16.70 4.52
CA MET A 218 -2.48 -16.08 5.49
C MET A 218 -3.11 -16.02 6.88
N LEU A 219 -4.38 -15.63 7.02
CA LEU A 219 -5.07 -15.60 8.31
C LEU A 219 -5.14 -16.98 8.96
N ASP A 220 -5.44 -18.04 8.19
CA ASP A 220 -5.46 -19.41 8.69
C ASP A 220 -4.07 -19.84 9.17
N TYR A 221 -3.01 -19.48 8.46
CA TYR A 221 -1.64 -19.72 8.86
C TYR A 221 -1.30 -19.00 10.17
N LEU A 222 -1.59 -17.70 10.25
CA LEU A 222 -1.30 -16.88 11.43
C LEU A 222 -2.06 -17.37 12.68
N ARG A 223 -3.33 -17.78 12.53
CA ARG A 223 -4.13 -18.37 13.61
C ARG A 223 -3.53 -19.68 14.12
N LYS A 224 -3.12 -20.58 13.23
CA LYS A 224 -2.43 -21.84 13.60
C LYS A 224 -1.13 -21.60 14.35
N LYS A 225 -0.46 -20.48 14.11
CA LYS A 225 0.76 -20.07 14.82
C LYS A 225 0.48 -19.27 16.12
N GLY A 226 -0.77 -18.95 16.43
CA GLY A 226 -1.13 -18.09 17.56
C GLY A 226 -0.69 -16.62 17.42
N LEU A 227 -0.56 -16.16 16.17
CA LEU A 227 -0.11 -14.80 15.82
C LEU A 227 -1.28 -13.87 15.44
N HIS A 228 -2.49 -14.42 15.35
CA HIS A 228 -3.72 -13.69 15.05
C HIS A 228 -4.92 -14.37 15.71
N ASP A 229 -5.92 -13.60 16.12
CA ASP A 229 -7.19 -14.08 16.71
C ASP A 229 -8.11 -14.73 15.67
#